data_386bcab5e197f6fec1f64dd0dbff2fa8
#
_entry.id   386bcab5e197f6fec1f64dd0dbff2fa8
#
_cell.length_a   1.000
_cell.length_b   1.000
_cell.length_c   1.000
_cell.angle_alpha   90.00
_cell.angle_beta   90.00
_cell.angle_gamma   90.00
#
_symmetry.space_group_name_H-M   'P 1'
#
loop_
_entity.id
_entity.type
_entity.pdbx_description
1 polymer ?
#
loop_
_entity_poly.entity_id
_entity_poly.type
_entity_poly.pdbx_seq_one_letter_code
_entity_poly.pdbx_strand_id
1 'polypeptide(L)'
;MKGKTSGIVELLLSILVIVLFHFFYFKLLGLFGLHLKGTAYLIADTIKYALMSVIIFFIYYKYIVHGHRQYNKTFLNNLIYSVATFIFLIVITIVLHDLLNSIGSSKGLKVGYYFVDYFHQKFTLTFILNFLKNVIFIPFLLCVIFPLGFSSIFKKNFTASIICGLTYGILYGLSRGGTFETALFYSITPGVIMMTLTYLYKANKNIFAVIVTYIIYVLFGVFLINYII
;
A
#
# COMPACT_ATOMS: atom_id res chain seq x y z
N MET A 1 -20.64 -4.03 -18.07
CA MET A 1 -19.48 -3.45 -18.80
C MET A 1 -19.37 -1.98 -18.39
N LYS A 2 -18.19 -1.56 -17.87
CA LYS A 2 -17.89 -0.12 -17.70
C LYS A 2 -17.84 0.52 -19.09
N GLY A 3 -18.58 1.61 -19.32
CA GLY A 3 -18.23 2.51 -20.39
C GLY A 3 -16.82 3.02 -20.15
N LYS A 4 -15.92 3.03 -21.14
CA LYS A 4 -14.54 3.52 -21.02
C LYS A 4 -14.47 4.92 -20.36
N THR A 5 -15.45 5.77 -20.62
CA THR A 5 -15.60 7.12 -20.07
C THR A 5 -15.79 7.14 -18.56
N SER A 6 -16.62 6.25 -17.98
CA SER A 6 -16.84 6.17 -16.52
C SER A 6 -15.55 5.87 -15.74
N GLY A 7 -14.76 4.90 -16.21
CA GLY A 7 -13.52 4.53 -15.51
C GLY A 7 -12.44 5.62 -15.54
N ILE A 8 -12.37 6.40 -16.61
CA ILE A 8 -11.44 7.53 -16.71
C ILE A 8 -11.87 8.66 -15.76
N VAL A 9 -13.18 8.96 -15.69
CA VAL A 9 -13.70 9.97 -14.76
C VAL A 9 -13.42 9.60 -13.31
N GLU A 10 -13.65 8.35 -12.92
CA GLU A 10 -13.36 7.87 -11.56
C GLU A 10 -11.86 7.94 -11.23
N LEU A 11 -10.98 7.62 -12.20
CA LEU A 11 -9.54 7.76 -12.03
C LEU A 11 -9.13 9.23 -11.86
N LEU A 12 -9.65 10.13 -12.69
CA LEU A 12 -9.36 11.56 -12.59
C LEU A 12 -9.83 12.15 -11.26
N LEU A 13 -11.03 11.76 -10.80
CA LEU A 13 -11.55 12.15 -9.49
C LEU A 13 -10.65 11.63 -8.35
N SER A 14 -10.16 10.40 -8.46
CA SER A 14 -9.26 9.83 -7.46
C SER A 14 -7.92 10.57 -7.40
N ILE A 15 -7.34 10.91 -8.56
CA ILE A 15 -6.13 11.72 -8.63
C ILE A 15 -6.37 13.10 -8.04
N LEU A 16 -7.49 13.73 -8.38
CA LEU A 16 -7.86 15.04 -7.81
C LEU A 16 -7.97 14.99 -6.29
N VAL A 17 -8.62 13.98 -5.73
CA VAL A 17 -8.71 13.78 -4.26
C VAL A 17 -7.33 13.66 -3.65
N ILE A 18 -6.44 12.83 -4.20
CA ILE A 18 -5.07 12.67 -3.68
C ILE A 18 -4.32 14.00 -3.72
N VAL A 19 -4.38 14.71 -4.84
CA VAL A 19 -3.69 16.00 -5.01
C VAL A 19 -4.22 17.03 -4.02
N LEU A 20 -5.54 17.18 -3.90
CA LEU A 20 -6.15 18.12 -2.97
C LEU A 20 -5.75 17.83 -1.52
N PHE A 21 -5.82 16.58 -1.08
CA PHE A 21 -5.44 16.23 0.29
C PHE A 21 -3.94 16.39 0.56
N HIS A 22 -3.07 16.08 -0.41
CA HIS A 22 -1.62 16.25 -0.21
C HIS A 22 -1.19 17.72 -0.16
N PHE A 23 -1.75 18.57 -1.01
CA PHE A 23 -1.32 19.96 -1.09
C PHE A 23 -2.07 20.90 -0.14
N PHE A 24 -3.35 20.64 0.14
CA PHE A 24 -4.19 21.59 0.86
C PHE A 24 -4.53 21.18 2.29
N TYR A 25 -4.52 19.89 2.64
CA TYR A 25 -4.95 19.44 3.98
C TYR A 25 -4.19 20.13 5.12
N PHE A 26 -2.86 20.08 5.14
CA PHE A 26 -2.06 20.71 6.18
C PHE A 26 -2.06 22.24 6.07
N LYS A 27 -2.18 22.80 4.87
CA LYS A 27 -2.34 24.26 4.71
C LYS A 27 -3.65 24.73 5.33
N LEU A 28 -4.72 23.99 5.16
CA LEU A 28 -6.03 24.28 5.71
C LEU A 28 -6.00 24.21 7.25
N LEU A 29 -5.37 23.19 7.83
CA LEU A 29 -5.17 23.11 9.28
C LEU A 29 -4.35 24.30 9.80
N GLY A 30 -3.31 24.73 9.09
CA GLY A 30 -2.52 25.92 9.41
C GLY A 30 -3.33 27.22 9.41
N LEU A 31 -4.31 27.37 8.50
CA LEU A 31 -5.23 28.52 8.46
C LEU A 31 -6.13 28.60 9.71
N PHE A 32 -6.44 27.45 10.33
CA PHE A 32 -7.13 27.38 11.62
C PHE A 32 -6.19 27.50 12.84
N GLY A 33 -4.93 27.92 12.63
CA GLY A 33 -3.95 28.07 13.70
C GLY A 33 -3.37 26.75 14.24
N LEU A 34 -3.63 25.61 13.58
CA LEU A 34 -3.14 24.30 14.02
C LEU A 34 -1.76 24.01 13.43
N HIS A 35 -0.71 24.43 14.14
CA HIS A 35 0.69 24.08 13.79
C HIS A 35 1.09 22.76 14.45
N LEU A 36 0.76 21.64 13.79
CA LEU A 36 0.91 20.30 14.33
C LEU A 36 2.36 19.81 14.25
N LYS A 37 2.87 19.23 15.36
CA LYS A 37 4.19 18.58 15.46
C LYS A 37 4.09 17.25 16.20
N GLY A 38 5.06 16.36 15.99
CA GLY A 38 5.16 15.10 16.71
C GLY A 38 3.90 14.21 16.53
N THR A 39 3.37 13.70 17.62
CA THR A 39 2.21 12.79 17.61
C THR A 39 0.95 13.45 17.04
N ALA A 40 0.72 14.74 17.29
CA ALA A 40 -0.43 15.47 16.73
C ALA A 40 -0.37 15.54 15.19
N TYR A 41 0.82 15.75 14.62
CA TYR A 41 1.02 15.66 13.16
C TYR A 41 0.70 14.27 12.63
N LEU A 42 1.16 13.21 13.32
CA LEU A 42 0.92 11.83 12.90
C LEU A 42 -0.57 11.47 12.97
N ILE A 43 -1.30 11.94 13.99
CA ILE A 43 -2.76 11.79 14.08
C ILE A 43 -3.42 12.45 12.87
N ALA A 44 -3.10 13.71 12.59
CA ALA A 44 -3.67 14.45 11.47
C ALA A 44 -3.33 13.79 10.11
N ASP A 45 -2.10 13.30 9.94
CA ASP A 45 -1.68 12.58 8.73
C ASP A 45 -2.46 11.27 8.57
N THR A 46 -2.67 10.51 9.64
CA THR A 46 -3.48 9.29 9.63
C THR A 46 -4.95 9.59 9.27
N ILE A 47 -5.53 10.64 9.85
CA ILE A 47 -6.89 11.11 9.53
C ILE A 47 -6.98 11.51 8.05
N LYS A 48 -5.99 12.19 7.51
CA LYS A 48 -5.91 12.53 6.08
C LYS A 48 -6.07 11.29 5.20
N TYR A 49 -5.29 10.23 5.46
CA TYR A 49 -5.38 8.99 4.68
C TYR A 49 -6.69 8.23 4.91
N ALA A 50 -7.25 8.28 6.12
CA ALA A 50 -8.58 7.72 6.41
C ALA A 50 -9.67 8.42 5.59
N LEU A 51 -9.68 9.75 5.56
CA LEU A 51 -10.65 10.54 4.79
C LEU A 51 -10.52 10.28 3.28
N MET A 52 -9.29 10.27 2.75
CA MET A 52 -9.05 9.88 1.36
C MET A 52 -9.61 8.48 1.06
N SER A 53 -9.38 7.51 1.95
CA SER A 53 -9.87 6.14 1.79
C SER A 53 -11.39 6.06 1.75
N VAL A 54 -12.07 6.82 2.61
CA VAL A 54 -13.54 6.92 2.62
C VAL A 54 -14.06 7.51 1.31
N ILE A 55 -13.49 8.60 0.82
CA ILE A 55 -13.92 9.23 -0.44
C ILE A 55 -13.68 8.26 -1.62
N ILE A 56 -12.50 7.63 -1.69
CA ILE A 56 -12.17 6.65 -2.73
C ILE A 56 -13.09 5.43 -2.65
N PHE A 57 -13.45 4.97 -1.44
CA PHE A 57 -14.44 3.91 -1.27
C PHE A 57 -15.78 4.29 -1.91
N PHE A 58 -16.27 5.50 -1.73
CA PHE A 58 -17.53 5.96 -2.35
C PHE A 58 -17.42 6.09 -3.87
N ILE A 59 -16.30 6.59 -4.40
CA ILE A 59 -16.06 6.67 -5.86
C ILE A 59 -16.16 5.26 -6.49
N TYR A 60 -15.58 4.25 -5.84
CA TYR A 60 -15.53 2.88 -6.35
C TYR A 60 -16.53 1.92 -5.69
N TYR A 61 -17.49 2.42 -4.91
CA TYR A 61 -18.41 1.64 -4.08
C TYR A 61 -19.06 0.47 -4.83
N LYS A 62 -19.63 0.74 -6.00
CA LYS A 62 -20.33 -0.28 -6.81
C LYS A 62 -19.40 -1.46 -7.17
N TYR A 63 -18.13 -1.19 -7.47
CA TYR A 63 -17.15 -2.22 -7.86
C TYR A 63 -16.64 -3.00 -6.65
N ILE A 64 -16.42 -2.32 -5.54
CA ILE A 64 -15.97 -2.95 -4.29
C ILE A 64 -17.05 -3.90 -3.77
N VAL A 65 -18.31 -3.46 -3.71
CA VAL A 65 -19.43 -4.29 -3.25
C VAL A 65 -19.71 -5.45 -4.21
N HIS A 66 -19.67 -5.21 -5.52
CA HIS A 66 -19.83 -6.27 -6.50
C HIS A 66 -18.71 -7.31 -6.41
N GLY A 67 -17.46 -6.88 -6.27
CA GLY A 67 -16.31 -7.75 -6.08
C GLY A 67 -16.42 -8.58 -4.81
N HIS A 68 -16.85 -7.98 -3.70
CA HIS A 68 -17.08 -8.71 -2.44
C HIS A 68 -18.15 -9.80 -2.59
N ARG A 69 -19.26 -9.52 -3.27
CA ARG A 69 -20.29 -10.53 -3.55
C ARG A 69 -19.78 -11.67 -4.43
N GLN A 70 -18.93 -11.38 -5.42
CA GLN A 70 -18.30 -12.42 -6.24
C GLN A 70 -17.33 -13.28 -5.42
N TYR A 71 -16.55 -12.67 -4.53
CA TYR A 71 -15.63 -13.36 -3.64
C TYR A 71 -16.33 -14.44 -2.82
N ASN A 72 -17.48 -14.13 -2.24
CA ASN A 72 -18.23 -15.08 -1.41
C ASN A 72 -18.70 -16.31 -2.20
N LYS A 73 -18.96 -16.17 -3.51
CA LYS A 73 -19.35 -17.29 -4.39
C LYS A 73 -18.18 -18.25 -4.69
N THR A 74 -16.95 -17.77 -4.64
CA THR A 74 -15.73 -18.50 -4.96
C THR A 74 -14.74 -18.49 -3.79
N PHE A 75 -15.27 -18.52 -2.57
CA PHE A 75 -14.50 -18.30 -1.33
C PHE A 75 -13.27 -19.20 -1.22
N LEU A 76 -13.43 -20.51 -1.46
CA LEU A 76 -12.32 -21.46 -1.32
C LEU A 76 -11.16 -21.15 -2.26
N ASN A 77 -11.44 -20.91 -3.54
CA ASN A 77 -10.41 -20.55 -4.51
C ASN A 77 -9.73 -19.24 -4.15
N ASN A 78 -10.49 -18.25 -3.71
CA ASN A 78 -9.95 -16.97 -3.31
C ASN A 78 -9.12 -17.03 -2.02
N LEU A 79 -9.47 -17.91 -1.09
CA LEU A 79 -8.68 -18.20 0.09
C LEU A 79 -7.32 -18.81 -0.29
N ILE A 80 -7.30 -19.76 -1.23
CA ILE A 80 -6.06 -20.36 -1.76
C ILE A 80 -5.16 -19.26 -2.35
N TYR A 81 -5.70 -18.34 -3.15
CA TYR A 81 -4.93 -17.21 -3.67
C TYR A 81 -4.37 -16.31 -2.58
N SER A 82 -5.15 -16.04 -1.52
CA SER A 82 -4.69 -15.22 -0.39
C SER A 82 -3.55 -15.90 0.38
N VAL A 83 -3.67 -17.21 0.65
CA VAL A 83 -2.62 -17.99 1.32
C VAL A 83 -1.37 -18.10 0.46
N ALA A 84 -1.51 -18.39 -0.82
CA ALA A 84 -0.38 -18.44 -1.76
C ALA A 84 0.33 -17.07 -1.84
N THR A 85 -0.43 -15.98 -1.86
CA THR A 85 0.14 -14.62 -1.86
C THR A 85 0.87 -14.33 -0.56
N PHE A 86 0.31 -14.71 0.60
CA PHE A 86 0.97 -14.56 1.89
C PHE A 86 2.33 -15.28 1.92
N ILE A 87 2.37 -16.55 1.51
CA ILE A 87 3.62 -17.32 1.44
C ILE A 87 4.61 -16.65 0.48
N PHE A 88 4.14 -16.24 -0.70
CA PHE A 88 4.98 -15.56 -1.69
C PHE A 88 5.57 -14.26 -1.13
N LEU A 89 4.78 -13.45 -0.42
CA LEU A 89 5.26 -12.21 0.19
C LEU A 89 6.36 -12.46 1.21
N ILE A 90 6.25 -13.50 2.05
CA ILE A 90 7.30 -13.86 3.00
C ILE A 90 8.58 -14.26 2.26
N VAL A 91 8.48 -15.22 1.34
CA VAL A 91 9.63 -15.73 0.60
C VAL A 91 10.33 -14.61 -0.18
N ILE A 92 9.57 -13.83 -0.94
CA ILE A 92 10.16 -12.76 -1.77
C ILE A 92 10.81 -11.67 -0.91
N THR A 93 10.26 -11.36 0.27
CA THR A 93 10.85 -10.37 1.17
C THR A 93 12.20 -10.83 1.73
N ILE A 94 12.31 -12.10 2.13
CA ILE A 94 13.57 -12.69 2.61
C ILE A 94 14.59 -12.68 1.46
N VAL A 95 14.22 -13.17 0.29
CA VAL A 95 15.11 -13.22 -0.89
C VAL A 95 15.59 -11.82 -1.29
N LEU A 96 14.67 -10.84 -1.34
CA LEU A 96 15.04 -9.46 -1.67
C LEU A 96 15.91 -8.82 -0.60
N HIS A 97 15.66 -9.09 0.68
CA HIS A 97 16.50 -8.61 1.77
C HIS A 97 17.94 -9.09 1.60
N ASP A 98 18.14 -10.40 1.40
CA ASP A 98 19.49 -10.98 1.28
C ASP A 98 20.17 -10.51 -0.01
N LEU A 99 19.45 -10.49 -1.13
CA LEU A 99 19.97 -10.00 -2.41
C LEU A 99 20.39 -8.52 -2.34
N LEU A 100 19.52 -7.66 -1.81
CA LEU A 100 19.80 -6.24 -1.71
C LEU A 100 20.96 -5.96 -0.75
N ASN A 101 21.04 -6.65 0.39
CA ASN A 101 22.16 -6.49 1.30
C ASN A 101 23.48 -6.99 0.69
N SER A 102 23.45 -8.07 -0.09
CA SER A 102 24.65 -8.55 -0.81
C SER A 102 25.13 -7.49 -1.83
N ILE A 103 24.24 -6.92 -2.63
CA ILE A 103 24.58 -5.89 -3.62
C ILE A 103 24.95 -4.55 -2.94
N GLY A 104 24.22 -4.18 -1.89
CA GLY A 104 24.39 -2.90 -1.19
C GLY A 104 25.63 -2.84 -0.30
N SER A 105 26.16 -3.98 0.15
CA SER A 105 27.28 -4.06 1.09
C SER A 105 28.53 -3.34 0.57
N SER A 106 28.82 -3.44 -0.72
CA SER A 106 29.96 -2.75 -1.37
C SER A 106 29.82 -1.22 -1.39
N LYS A 107 28.58 -0.70 -1.21
CA LYS A 107 28.25 0.73 -1.22
C LYS A 107 27.84 1.26 0.17
N GLY A 108 27.98 0.44 1.22
CA GLY A 108 27.56 0.80 2.57
C GLY A 108 26.03 0.91 2.73
N LEU A 109 25.24 0.42 1.76
CA LEU A 109 23.78 0.43 1.81
C LEU A 109 23.30 -0.85 2.49
N LYS A 110 22.42 -0.71 3.50
CA LYS A 110 21.78 -1.83 4.19
C LYS A 110 20.27 -1.63 4.15
N VAL A 111 19.56 -2.68 3.75
CA VAL A 111 18.08 -2.73 3.83
C VAL A 111 17.72 -3.55 5.06
N GLY A 112 17.01 -2.96 6.01
CA GLY A 112 16.30 -3.73 7.03
C GLY A 112 15.18 -4.56 6.41
N TYR A 113 14.69 -5.58 7.13
CA TYR A 113 13.44 -6.20 6.73
C TYR A 113 12.36 -5.12 6.67
N TYR A 114 11.55 -5.11 5.62
CA TYR A 114 10.53 -4.09 5.39
C TYR A 114 9.57 -3.90 6.58
N PHE A 115 9.38 -4.93 7.39
CA PHE A 115 8.55 -4.90 8.59
C PHE A 115 9.21 -4.20 9.78
N VAL A 116 10.54 -4.21 9.90
CA VAL A 116 11.29 -3.75 11.08
C VAL A 116 11.11 -2.28 11.31
N ASP A 117 10.98 -1.49 10.26
CA ASP A 117 10.75 -0.06 10.37
C ASP A 117 9.47 0.30 11.14
N TYR A 118 8.52 -0.64 11.21
CA TYR A 118 7.26 -0.45 11.92
C TYR A 118 7.30 -0.93 13.37
N PHE A 119 8.26 -1.78 13.76
CA PHE A 119 8.08 -2.63 14.93
C PHE A 119 9.17 -2.60 16.00
N HIS A 120 10.26 -1.85 15.80
CA HIS A 120 11.18 -1.53 16.90
C HIS A 120 10.58 -0.57 17.93
N GLN A 121 9.36 -0.09 17.70
CA GLN A 121 8.67 0.76 18.64
C GLN A 121 7.79 -0.09 19.56
N LYS A 122 7.87 0.14 20.87
CA LYS A 122 6.90 -0.37 21.85
C LYS A 122 5.48 -0.11 21.34
N PHE A 123 4.51 -0.94 21.72
CA PHE A 123 3.10 -0.83 21.36
C PHE A 123 2.51 0.51 21.86
N THR A 124 2.77 1.57 21.13
CA THR A 124 2.42 2.95 21.45
C THR A 124 1.36 3.47 20.50
N LEU A 125 0.72 4.60 20.85
CA LEU A 125 -0.19 5.29 19.94
C LEU A 125 0.46 5.57 18.56
N THR A 126 1.74 5.92 18.54
CA THR A 126 2.51 6.14 17.31
C THR A 126 2.57 4.88 16.45
N PHE A 127 2.75 3.72 17.07
CA PHE A 127 2.70 2.44 16.37
C PHE A 127 1.34 2.19 15.72
N ILE A 128 0.24 2.35 16.49
CA ILE A 128 -1.12 2.13 16.00
C ILE A 128 -1.42 3.07 14.81
N LEU A 129 -1.07 4.34 14.90
CA LEU A 129 -1.30 5.31 13.84
C LEU A 129 -0.50 4.99 12.58
N ASN A 130 0.77 4.63 12.71
CA ASN A 130 1.60 4.19 11.58
C ASN A 130 1.07 2.90 10.95
N PHE A 131 0.64 1.94 11.77
CA PHE A 131 0.03 0.70 11.30
C PHE A 131 -1.25 0.99 10.48
N LEU A 132 -2.18 1.76 11.03
CA LEU A 132 -3.42 2.13 10.33
C LEU A 132 -3.12 2.82 9.00
N LYS A 133 -2.21 3.79 9.00
CA LYS A 133 -1.83 4.52 7.79
C LYS A 133 -1.20 3.62 6.74
N ASN A 134 -0.15 2.88 7.11
CA ASN A 134 0.72 2.21 6.14
C ASN A 134 0.27 0.79 5.81
N VAL A 135 -0.48 0.12 6.69
CA VAL A 135 -0.93 -1.26 6.47
C VAL A 135 -2.39 -1.34 6.02
N ILE A 136 -3.21 -0.33 6.35
CA ILE A 136 -4.63 -0.32 5.98
C ILE A 136 -4.92 0.73 4.92
N PHE A 137 -4.72 2.01 5.22
CA PHE A 137 -5.22 3.08 4.35
C PHE A 137 -4.43 3.23 3.04
N ILE A 138 -3.10 3.24 3.08
CA ILE A 138 -2.28 3.36 1.86
C ILE A 138 -2.48 2.15 0.93
N PRO A 139 -2.40 0.88 1.40
CA PRO A 139 -2.70 -0.27 0.55
C PRO A 139 -4.12 -0.27 0.01
N PHE A 140 -5.11 0.14 0.82
CA PHE A 140 -6.48 0.29 0.34
C PHE A 140 -6.55 1.25 -0.85
N LEU A 141 -6.00 2.46 -0.72
CA LEU A 141 -6.01 3.47 -1.79
C LEU A 141 -5.35 2.93 -3.06
N LEU A 142 -4.16 2.35 -2.94
CA LEU A 142 -3.39 1.87 -4.08
C LEU A 142 -4.05 0.66 -4.74
N CYS A 143 -4.48 -0.33 -3.96
CA CYS A 143 -5.12 -1.55 -4.47
C CYS A 143 -6.53 -1.30 -5.03
N VAL A 144 -7.17 -0.18 -4.73
CA VAL A 144 -8.45 0.21 -5.35
C VAL A 144 -8.23 1.05 -6.59
N ILE A 145 -7.45 2.14 -6.49
CA ILE A 145 -7.29 3.12 -7.58
C ILE A 145 -6.60 2.50 -8.79
N PHE A 146 -5.48 1.78 -8.59
CA PHE A 146 -4.72 1.25 -9.72
C PHE A 146 -5.48 0.15 -10.47
N PRO A 147 -6.00 -0.92 -9.86
CA PRO A 147 -6.74 -1.94 -10.59
C PRO A 147 -8.05 -1.45 -11.21
N LEU A 148 -8.81 -0.64 -10.49
CA LEU A 148 -10.12 -0.20 -10.97
C LEU A 148 -10.04 1.01 -11.88
N GLY A 149 -9.20 2.00 -11.56
CA GLY A 149 -8.99 3.20 -12.36
C GLY A 149 -8.27 2.89 -13.67
N PHE A 150 -7.11 2.24 -13.59
CA PHE A 150 -6.32 1.93 -14.79
C PHE A 150 -6.86 0.77 -15.63
N SER A 151 -7.78 -0.06 -15.11
CA SER A 151 -8.42 -1.11 -15.92
C SER A 151 -9.22 -0.58 -17.11
N SER A 152 -9.63 0.68 -17.07
CA SER A 152 -10.29 1.37 -18.18
C SER A 152 -9.32 1.74 -19.31
N ILE A 153 -8.04 1.92 -18.98
CA ILE A 153 -6.97 2.32 -19.89
C ILE A 153 -6.21 1.08 -20.40
N PHE A 154 -5.80 0.23 -19.48
CA PHE A 154 -4.98 -0.96 -19.77
C PHE A 154 -5.81 -2.24 -19.72
N LYS A 155 -5.91 -2.93 -20.84
CA LYS A 155 -6.63 -4.22 -20.95
C LYS A 155 -5.95 -5.35 -20.16
N LYS A 156 -4.62 -5.31 -20.01
CA LYS A 156 -3.84 -6.37 -19.35
C LYS A 156 -3.81 -6.16 -17.84
N ASN A 157 -4.24 -7.18 -17.11
CA ASN A 157 -4.32 -7.15 -15.64
C ASN A 157 -2.97 -6.88 -14.96
N PHE A 158 -1.89 -7.38 -15.51
CA PHE A 158 -0.56 -7.25 -14.94
C PHE A 158 0.00 -5.82 -15.00
N THR A 159 -0.32 -5.07 -16.05
CA THR A 159 0.22 -3.70 -16.24
C THR A 159 -0.15 -2.75 -15.09
N ALA A 160 -1.40 -2.79 -14.61
CA ALA A 160 -1.81 -1.93 -13.49
C ALA A 160 -1.08 -2.29 -12.18
N SER A 161 -0.76 -3.58 -11.97
CA SER A 161 -0.01 -4.03 -10.79
C SER A 161 1.46 -3.55 -10.86
N ILE A 162 2.08 -3.63 -12.02
CA ILE A 162 3.44 -3.10 -12.22
C ILE A 162 3.47 -1.59 -11.96
N ILE A 163 2.55 -0.83 -12.56
CA ILE A 163 2.49 0.63 -12.39
C ILE A 163 2.30 0.97 -10.91
N CYS A 164 1.41 0.27 -10.20
CA CYS A 164 1.20 0.45 -8.77
C CYS A 164 2.49 0.22 -7.97
N GLY A 165 3.15 -0.92 -8.20
CA GLY A 165 4.39 -1.26 -7.52
C GLY A 165 5.51 -0.26 -7.79
N LEU A 166 5.72 0.15 -9.04
CA LEU A 166 6.71 1.15 -9.41
C LEU A 166 6.41 2.50 -8.75
N THR A 167 5.16 2.96 -8.84
CA THR A 167 4.76 4.26 -8.25
C THR A 167 4.97 4.27 -6.75
N TYR A 168 4.48 3.25 -6.04
CA TYR A 168 4.63 3.18 -4.59
C TYR A 168 6.09 2.98 -4.18
N GLY A 169 6.81 2.09 -4.84
CA GLY A 169 8.22 1.84 -4.57
C GLY A 169 9.06 3.11 -4.69
N ILE A 170 8.92 3.84 -5.80
CA ILE A 170 9.66 5.10 -6.03
C ILE A 170 9.30 6.14 -4.97
N LEU A 171 8.01 6.35 -4.67
CA LEU A 171 7.59 7.31 -3.65
C LEU A 171 8.14 6.92 -2.26
N TYR A 172 8.13 5.64 -1.92
CA TYR A 172 8.71 5.14 -0.68
C TYR A 172 10.22 5.36 -0.64
N GLY A 173 10.95 4.99 -1.69
CA GLY A 173 12.39 5.20 -1.77
C GLY A 173 12.78 6.68 -1.66
N LEU A 174 12.07 7.57 -2.36
CA LEU A 174 12.30 9.02 -2.26
C LEU A 174 12.01 9.57 -0.86
N SER A 175 11.04 9.01 -0.13
CA SER A 175 10.74 9.42 1.24
C SER A 175 11.84 9.08 2.25
N ARG A 176 12.74 8.14 1.91
CA ARG A 176 13.90 7.78 2.74
C ARG A 176 15.05 8.79 2.62
N GLY A 177 15.01 9.67 1.65
CA GLY A 177 16.06 10.64 1.40
C GLY A 177 17.33 10.02 0.79
N GLY A 178 18.37 10.85 0.61
CA GLY A 178 19.64 10.43 0.03
C GLY A 178 19.73 10.66 -1.48
N THR A 179 20.63 9.92 -2.13
CA THR A 179 20.84 10.00 -3.59
C THR A 179 19.75 9.25 -4.34
N PHE A 180 19.63 9.52 -5.65
CA PHE A 180 18.70 8.79 -6.52
C PHE A 180 18.95 7.26 -6.50
N GLU A 181 20.22 6.87 -6.43
CA GLU A 181 20.62 5.46 -6.32
C GLU A 181 20.10 4.83 -5.02
N THR A 182 20.26 5.52 -3.90
CA THR A 182 19.73 5.11 -2.59
C THR A 182 18.19 5.00 -2.64
N ALA A 183 17.52 5.96 -3.26
CA ALA A 183 16.06 5.93 -3.41
C ALA A 183 15.61 4.72 -4.24
N LEU A 184 16.26 4.42 -5.36
CA LEU A 184 15.97 3.23 -6.18
C LEU A 184 16.18 1.94 -5.39
N PHE A 185 17.26 1.85 -4.62
CA PHE A 185 17.57 0.69 -3.81
C PHE A 185 16.47 0.39 -2.78
N TYR A 186 16.02 1.41 -2.04
CA TYR A 186 14.94 1.27 -1.06
C TYR A 186 13.54 1.12 -1.69
N SER A 187 13.38 1.39 -2.98
CA SER A 187 12.09 1.28 -3.68
C SER A 187 11.69 -0.15 -4.03
N ILE A 188 12.66 -1.07 -4.14
CA ILE A 188 12.46 -2.41 -4.73
C ILE A 188 11.48 -3.24 -3.90
N THR A 189 11.79 -3.46 -2.62
CA THR A 189 10.96 -4.33 -1.75
C THR A 189 9.53 -3.82 -1.59
N PRO A 190 9.27 -2.55 -1.20
CA PRO A 190 7.90 -2.05 -1.10
C PRO A 190 7.18 -2.04 -2.43
N GLY A 191 7.88 -1.80 -3.53
CA GLY A 191 7.32 -1.87 -4.88
C GLY A 191 6.82 -3.27 -5.23
N VAL A 192 7.62 -4.30 -4.98
CA VAL A 192 7.24 -5.70 -5.23
C VAL A 192 6.06 -6.12 -4.35
N ILE A 193 6.04 -5.71 -3.08
CA ILE A 193 4.92 -5.99 -2.17
C ILE A 193 3.62 -5.38 -2.72
N MET A 194 3.63 -4.10 -3.08
CA MET A 194 2.42 -3.44 -3.59
C MET A 194 1.98 -3.97 -4.97
N MET A 195 2.91 -4.33 -5.84
CA MET A 195 2.61 -5.03 -7.08
C MET A 195 1.87 -6.33 -6.82
N THR A 196 2.34 -7.12 -5.86
CA THR A 196 1.75 -8.42 -5.49
C THR A 196 0.36 -8.26 -4.89
N LEU A 197 0.17 -7.33 -3.95
CA LEU A 197 -1.14 -7.04 -3.34
C LEU A 197 -2.15 -6.54 -4.37
N THR A 198 -1.73 -5.69 -5.30
CA THR A 198 -2.59 -5.20 -6.38
C THR A 198 -2.97 -6.33 -7.34
N TYR A 199 -2.05 -7.25 -7.61
CA TYR A 199 -2.35 -8.44 -8.40
C TYR A 199 -3.35 -9.36 -7.68
N LEU A 200 -3.18 -9.59 -6.36
CA LEU A 200 -4.13 -10.34 -5.54
C LEU A 200 -5.54 -9.72 -5.58
N TYR A 201 -5.65 -8.40 -5.47
CA TYR A 201 -6.94 -7.73 -5.60
C TYR A 201 -7.61 -8.01 -6.95
N LYS A 202 -6.84 -8.02 -8.04
CA LYS A 202 -7.39 -8.35 -9.36
C LYS A 202 -7.85 -9.79 -9.48
N ALA A 203 -7.14 -10.72 -8.85
CA ALA A 203 -7.52 -12.13 -8.83
C ALA A 203 -8.79 -12.36 -7.99
N ASN A 204 -8.82 -11.80 -6.77
CA ASN A 204 -9.89 -12.01 -5.80
C ASN A 204 -11.05 -11.03 -5.92
N LYS A 205 -10.85 -9.86 -6.51
CA LYS A 205 -11.82 -8.74 -6.58
C LYS A 205 -12.34 -8.28 -5.23
N ASN A 206 -11.68 -8.65 -4.14
CA ASN A 206 -12.07 -8.30 -2.77
C ASN A 206 -10.94 -7.57 -2.05
N ILE A 207 -11.14 -6.28 -1.81
CA ILE A 207 -10.14 -5.45 -1.14
C ILE A 207 -9.93 -5.84 0.33
N PHE A 208 -10.96 -6.32 1.01
CA PHE A 208 -10.85 -6.73 2.40
C PHE A 208 -9.95 -7.96 2.55
N ALA A 209 -10.06 -8.93 1.63
CA ALA A 209 -9.16 -10.09 1.61
C ALA A 209 -7.69 -9.68 1.40
N VAL A 210 -7.44 -8.70 0.53
CA VAL A 210 -6.09 -8.16 0.31
C VAL A 210 -5.54 -7.52 1.57
N ILE A 211 -6.33 -6.66 2.23
CA ILE A 211 -5.91 -5.99 3.46
C ILE A 211 -5.66 -6.98 4.58
N VAL A 212 -6.54 -7.96 4.77
CA VAL A 212 -6.35 -9.03 5.77
C VAL A 212 -5.08 -9.82 5.48
N THR A 213 -4.84 -10.21 4.23
CA THR A 213 -3.60 -10.91 3.83
C THR A 213 -2.37 -10.08 4.16
N TYR A 214 -2.41 -8.77 3.90
CA TYR A 214 -1.30 -7.87 4.19
C TYR A 214 -1.10 -7.65 5.70
N ILE A 215 -2.17 -7.52 6.48
CA ILE A 215 -2.10 -7.43 7.95
C ILE A 215 -1.42 -8.69 8.51
N ILE A 216 -1.86 -9.88 8.09
CA ILE A 216 -1.29 -11.16 8.55
C ILE A 216 0.19 -11.23 8.17
N TYR A 217 0.55 -10.85 6.93
CA TYR A 217 1.93 -10.81 6.46
C TYR A 217 2.80 -9.90 7.33
N VAL A 218 2.35 -8.69 7.61
CA VAL A 218 3.08 -7.73 8.44
C VAL A 218 3.23 -8.24 9.88
N LEU A 219 2.15 -8.71 10.51
CA LEU A 219 2.19 -9.25 11.87
C LEU A 219 3.07 -10.48 11.99
N PHE A 220 3.02 -11.38 11.01
CA PHE A 220 3.85 -12.58 10.97
C PHE A 220 5.33 -12.22 10.79
N GLY A 221 5.65 -11.27 9.92
CA GLY A 221 7.01 -10.78 9.72
C GLY A 221 7.62 -10.21 11.01
N VAL A 222 6.82 -9.49 11.79
CA VAL A 222 7.20 -8.99 13.13
C VAL A 222 7.49 -10.13 14.08
N PHE A 223 6.59 -11.11 14.11
CA PHE A 223 6.78 -12.28 14.98
C PHE A 223 8.06 -13.03 14.62
N LEU A 224 8.31 -13.28 13.34
CA LEU A 224 9.53 -13.95 12.87
C LEU A 224 10.79 -13.21 13.33
N ILE A 225 10.85 -11.89 13.16
CA ILE A 225 12.04 -11.10 13.51
C ILE A 225 12.26 -11.06 15.02
N ASN A 226 11.20 -10.93 15.82
CA ASN A 226 11.34 -10.78 17.26
C ASN A 226 11.60 -12.10 18.00
N TYR A 227 11.29 -13.26 17.42
CA TYR A 227 11.33 -14.55 18.11
C TYR A 227 12.19 -15.62 17.43
N ILE A 228 12.62 -15.43 16.19
CA ILE A 228 13.33 -16.45 15.41
C ILE A 228 14.71 -15.96 14.93
N ILE A 229 14.84 -14.66 14.65
CA ILE A 229 16.07 -14.00 14.19
C ILE A 229 16.61 -13.07 15.28
#